data_dc6ce2f2d671153b4b428870374dd9f1
#
_entry.id   dc6ce2f2d671153b4b428870374dd9f1
#
_cell.length_a   1.000
_cell.length_b   1.000
_cell.length_c   1.000
_cell.angle_alpha   90.00
_cell.angle_beta   90.00
_cell.angle_gamma   90.00
#
_symmetry.space_group_name_H-M   'P 1'
#
loop_
_entity.id
_entity.type
_entity.pdbx_description
1 polymer ?
#
loop_
_entity_poly.entity_id
_entity_poly.type
_entity_poly.pdbx_seq_one_letter_code
_entity_poly.pdbx_strand_id
1 'polypeptide(L)'
;MIKVGTKDITDIRLGNTAVKAVYLGSDKVWEKNKPVYQLYMNGGSGSVKINGNTVNLTQKGSDYYLSGFTDTVTSFKDMFDGNGADRISVFDFNTSSSGVVLDGMFANCAVSIVNINPFKGLKVLTANHFVYGNSEIENLDLDMSECTSINDFVTDNDTPRIWFRNNWDMGKVRTINRLLNYTNSQAVISPTTIDISNWNLSSLRQFTMGDLYCTNLNQDWLTLKLGTGFFSSDYCNRWDFSGVRAHVWKNIGDLATMLPTITTAKTIVLNADTQTTLTSEQYNAITAKGWTISNS
;
A
#
# COMPACT_ATOMS: atom_id res chain seq x y z
N MET A 1 -21.60 -5.70 -12.19
CA MET A 1 -22.18 -5.53 -13.55
C MET A 1 -22.33 -6.89 -14.19
N ILE A 2 -23.48 -7.23 -14.77
CA ILE A 2 -23.67 -8.53 -15.47
C ILE A 2 -23.29 -8.32 -16.94
N LYS A 3 -22.44 -9.20 -17.48
CA LYS A 3 -22.02 -9.16 -18.87
C LYS A 3 -22.43 -10.45 -19.59
N VAL A 4 -22.73 -10.34 -20.87
CA VAL A 4 -22.80 -11.49 -21.77
C VAL A 4 -21.65 -11.37 -22.78
N GLY A 5 -20.63 -12.18 -22.57
CA GLY A 5 -19.35 -12.01 -23.25
C GLY A 5 -18.65 -10.72 -22.80
N THR A 6 -18.29 -9.86 -23.75
CA THR A 6 -17.68 -8.54 -23.47
C THR A 6 -18.69 -7.38 -23.35
N LYS A 7 -19.97 -7.65 -23.57
CA LYS A 7 -21.00 -6.61 -23.59
C LYS A 7 -21.69 -6.47 -22.25
N ASP A 8 -21.90 -5.26 -21.81
CA ASP A 8 -22.69 -4.94 -20.63
C ASP A 8 -24.17 -5.12 -20.90
N ILE A 9 -24.89 -5.70 -19.93
CA ILE A 9 -26.35 -5.81 -20.02
C ILE A 9 -26.96 -4.49 -19.56
N THR A 10 -27.54 -3.76 -20.48
CA THR A 10 -28.21 -2.48 -20.23
C THR A 10 -29.71 -2.60 -20.03
N ASP A 11 -30.30 -3.72 -20.47
CA ASP A 11 -31.75 -3.98 -20.33
C ASP A 11 -32.02 -5.47 -20.20
N ILE A 12 -32.84 -5.83 -19.22
CA ILE A 12 -33.35 -7.21 -19.04
C ILE A 12 -34.88 -7.11 -19.10
N ARG A 13 -35.48 -8.02 -19.86
CA ARG A 13 -36.95 -8.09 -20.01
C ARG A 13 -37.46 -9.49 -19.70
N LEU A 14 -38.61 -9.57 -19.05
CA LEU A 14 -39.42 -10.76 -18.91
C LEU A 14 -40.65 -10.61 -19.80
N GLY A 15 -40.62 -11.19 -21.01
CA GLY A 15 -41.58 -10.88 -22.05
C GLY A 15 -41.48 -9.39 -22.48
N ASN A 16 -42.57 -8.69 -22.46
CA ASN A 16 -42.62 -7.26 -22.77
C ASN A 16 -42.34 -6.32 -21.56
N THR A 17 -42.17 -6.93 -20.37
CA THR A 17 -41.99 -6.15 -19.14
C THR A 17 -40.50 -5.92 -18.85
N ALA A 18 -40.12 -4.65 -18.71
CA ALA A 18 -38.75 -4.30 -18.32
C ALA A 18 -38.53 -4.69 -16.86
N VAL A 19 -37.43 -5.47 -16.60
CA VAL A 19 -37.01 -5.83 -15.26
C VAL A 19 -36.23 -4.67 -14.65
N LYS A 20 -36.54 -4.27 -13.41
CA LYS A 20 -35.85 -3.17 -12.71
C LYS A 20 -34.58 -3.63 -12.02
N ALA A 21 -34.58 -4.85 -11.50
CA ALA A 21 -33.43 -5.44 -10.83
C ALA A 21 -33.51 -6.97 -10.86
N VAL A 22 -32.37 -7.66 -10.79
CA VAL A 22 -32.26 -9.10 -10.65
C VAL A 22 -31.53 -9.40 -9.35
N TYR A 23 -32.00 -10.39 -8.60
CA TYR A 23 -31.46 -10.82 -7.33
C TYR A 23 -30.99 -12.29 -7.41
N LEU A 24 -29.94 -12.63 -6.69
CA LEU A 24 -29.52 -13.98 -6.39
C LEU A 24 -29.62 -14.15 -4.86
N GLY A 25 -30.73 -14.76 -4.40
CA GLY A 25 -31.08 -14.75 -2.98
C GLY A 25 -31.40 -13.31 -2.52
N SER A 26 -30.72 -12.83 -1.48
CA SER A 26 -30.82 -11.45 -0.98
C SER A 26 -29.94 -10.46 -1.77
N ASP A 27 -29.04 -10.96 -2.62
CA ASP A 27 -28.06 -10.14 -3.28
C ASP A 27 -28.58 -9.60 -4.60
N LYS A 28 -28.63 -8.25 -4.72
CA LYS A 28 -28.98 -7.58 -5.97
C LYS A 28 -27.80 -7.71 -6.95
N VAL A 29 -27.96 -8.53 -7.98
CA VAL A 29 -26.92 -8.82 -8.97
C VAL A 29 -27.01 -7.91 -10.22
N TRP A 30 -28.16 -7.30 -10.47
CA TRP A 30 -28.37 -6.37 -11.56
C TRP A 30 -29.49 -5.38 -11.25
N GLU A 31 -29.33 -4.11 -11.68
CA GLU A 31 -30.34 -3.06 -11.57
C GLU A 31 -30.32 -2.18 -12.81
N LYS A 32 -31.52 -1.93 -13.38
CA LYS A 32 -31.68 -1.03 -14.53
C LYS A 32 -31.38 0.40 -14.10
N ASN A 33 -30.56 1.09 -14.88
CA ASN A 33 -30.18 2.48 -14.64
C ASN A 33 -29.51 2.72 -13.27
N LYS A 34 -28.85 1.71 -12.70
CA LYS A 34 -27.94 1.98 -11.59
C LYS A 34 -26.86 2.94 -12.11
N PRO A 35 -26.75 4.15 -11.57
CA PRO A 35 -25.71 5.05 -12.02
C PRO A 35 -24.36 4.39 -11.79
N VAL A 36 -23.54 4.37 -12.83
CA VAL A 36 -22.15 3.92 -12.71
C VAL A 36 -21.43 5.07 -12.03
N TYR A 37 -21.27 4.97 -10.72
CA TYR A 37 -20.45 5.92 -9.98
C TYR A 37 -18.97 5.52 -10.13
N GLN A 38 -18.12 6.51 -10.39
CA GLN A 38 -16.68 6.36 -10.39
C GLN A 38 -16.12 6.50 -8.97
N LEU A 39 -16.83 7.22 -8.11
CA LEU A 39 -16.53 7.37 -6.70
C LEU A 39 -17.84 7.41 -5.90
N TYR A 40 -17.83 6.76 -4.76
CA TYR A 40 -18.84 6.84 -3.73
C TYR A 40 -18.16 7.08 -2.38
N MET A 41 -18.71 7.99 -1.59
CA MET A 41 -18.27 8.25 -0.21
C MET A 41 -19.49 8.33 0.70
N ASN A 42 -19.41 7.71 1.87
CA ASN A 42 -20.37 7.91 2.95
C ASN A 42 -19.78 8.90 3.96
N GLY A 43 -20.39 10.05 4.09
CA GLY A 43 -19.84 11.17 4.86
C GLY A 43 -18.67 11.88 4.15
N GLY A 44 -17.93 12.67 4.91
CA GLY A 44 -16.75 13.40 4.44
C GLY A 44 -17.05 14.73 3.74
N SER A 45 -16.13 15.18 2.91
CA SER A 45 -16.24 16.43 2.17
C SER A 45 -16.93 16.24 0.81
N GLY A 46 -17.62 17.28 0.34
CA GLY A 46 -18.32 17.28 -0.95
C GLY A 46 -17.42 17.46 -2.17
N SER A 47 -16.11 17.26 -2.03
CA SER A 47 -15.14 17.37 -3.13
C SER A 47 -13.93 16.47 -2.92
N VAL A 48 -13.25 16.16 -4.03
CA VAL A 48 -11.99 15.43 -4.08
C VAL A 48 -11.00 16.11 -5.02
N LYS A 49 -9.74 15.71 -4.99
CA LYS A 49 -8.74 16.19 -5.95
C LYS A 49 -8.45 15.14 -7.01
N ILE A 50 -8.54 15.49 -8.28
CA ILE A 50 -8.16 14.65 -9.42
C ILE A 50 -7.32 15.51 -10.38
N ASN A 51 -6.16 15.03 -10.79
CA ASN A 51 -5.21 15.77 -11.62
C ASN A 51 -4.84 17.16 -11.03
N GLY A 52 -4.78 17.25 -9.69
CA GLY A 52 -4.51 18.51 -8.98
C GLY A 52 -5.68 19.48 -8.91
N ASN A 53 -6.82 19.18 -9.54
CA ASN A 53 -8.00 20.04 -9.55
C ASN A 53 -9.04 19.54 -8.54
N THR A 54 -9.76 20.50 -7.91
CA THR A 54 -10.90 20.17 -7.07
C THR A 54 -12.08 19.75 -7.93
N VAL A 55 -12.62 18.57 -7.68
CA VAL A 55 -13.81 18.02 -8.34
C VAL A 55 -14.92 17.94 -7.32
N ASN A 56 -16.00 18.66 -7.58
CA ASN A 56 -17.18 18.66 -6.73
C ASN A 56 -17.99 17.38 -6.94
N LEU A 57 -18.48 16.82 -5.84
CA LEU A 57 -19.29 15.60 -5.83
C LEU A 57 -20.76 15.93 -5.75
N THR A 58 -21.58 15.06 -6.29
CA THR A 58 -23.05 15.16 -6.14
C THR A 58 -23.46 14.59 -4.79
N GLN A 59 -24.13 15.38 -3.98
CA GLN A 59 -24.64 14.97 -2.68
C GLN A 59 -26.03 14.33 -2.77
N LYS A 60 -26.24 13.25 -2.02
CA LYS A 60 -27.57 12.64 -1.82
C LYS A 60 -27.66 12.11 -0.37
N GLY A 61 -28.37 12.84 0.47
CA GLY A 61 -28.37 12.58 1.91
C GLY A 61 -26.99 12.85 2.51
N SER A 62 -26.45 11.88 3.24
CA SER A 62 -25.09 11.91 3.78
C SER A 62 -24.00 11.46 2.79
N ASP A 63 -24.41 10.98 1.62
CA ASP A 63 -23.53 10.33 0.66
C ASP A 63 -23.11 11.29 -0.45
N TYR A 64 -21.91 11.07 -0.98
CA TYR A 64 -21.34 11.83 -2.09
C TYR A 64 -20.94 10.89 -3.23
N TYR A 65 -21.16 11.35 -4.46
CA TYR A 65 -20.95 10.56 -5.68
C TYR A 65 -20.25 11.36 -6.77
N LEU A 66 -19.42 10.68 -7.53
CA LEU A 66 -18.88 11.16 -8.79
C LEU A 66 -19.29 10.21 -9.91
N SER A 67 -19.84 10.76 -11.00
CA SER A 67 -20.16 10.02 -12.22
C SER A 67 -19.89 10.88 -13.44
N GLY A 68 -19.57 10.24 -14.56
CA GLY A 68 -19.37 10.93 -15.83
C GLY A 68 -18.07 11.74 -15.92
N PHE A 69 -17.10 11.46 -15.08
CA PHE A 69 -15.75 12.00 -15.22
C PHE A 69 -15.06 11.31 -16.41
N THR A 70 -14.72 12.07 -17.43
CA THR A 70 -14.23 11.54 -18.73
C THR A 70 -12.75 11.79 -18.97
N ASP A 71 -12.17 12.74 -18.26
CA ASP A 71 -10.77 13.09 -18.45
C ASP A 71 -9.85 11.93 -18.08
N THR A 72 -8.73 11.83 -18.77
CA THR A 72 -7.67 10.86 -18.40
C THR A 72 -7.04 11.26 -17.09
N VAL A 73 -7.09 10.35 -16.11
CA VAL A 73 -6.47 10.58 -14.81
C VAL A 73 -4.99 10.22 -14.87
N THR A 74 -4.16 11.19 -14.53
CA THR A 74 -2.70 11.03 -14.38
C THR A 74 -2.27 11.12 -12.92
N SER A 75 -3.14 11.63 -12.03
CA SER A 75 -2.82 11.84 -10.63
C SER A 75 -4.05 11.76 -9.74
N PHE A 76 -3.97 10.93 -8.72
CA PHE A 76 -4.85 10.90 -7.55
C PHE A 76 -4.16 11.52 -6.31
N LYS A 77 -3.13 12.33 -6.54
CA LYS A 77 -2.39 12.99 -5.46
C LYS A 77 -3.35 13.77 -4.56
N ASP A 78 -3.25 13.52 -3.24
CA ASP A 78 -4.05 14.16 -2.19
C ASP A 78 -5.58 14.02 -2.41
N MET A 79 -6.04 12.98 -3.12
CA MET A 79 -7.44 12.85 -3.53
C MET A 79 -8.41 12.91 -2.36
N PHE A 80 -8.05 12.26 -1.26
CA PHE A 80 -8.86 12.18 -0.04
C PHE A 80 -8.18 12.82 1.18
N ASP A 81 -7.14 13.64 0.97
CA ASP A 81 -6.41 14.28 2.08
C ASP A 81 -7.34 15.06 3.00
N GLY A 82 -7.31 14.73 4.29
CA GLY A 82 -8.18 15.33 5.30
C GLY A 82 -9.66 14.99 5.17
N ASN A 83 -10.03 14.00 4.35
CA ASN A 83 -11.42 13.60 4.17
C ASN A 83 -11.89 12.71 5.32
N GLY A 84 -12.93 13.16 6.03
CA GLY A 84 -13.55 12.45 7.16
C GLY A 84 -14.67 11.48 6.75
N ALA A 85 -14.63 10.87 5.55
CA ALA A 85 -15.61 9.89 5.14
C ALA A 85 -15.50 8.60 5.97
N ASP A 86 -16.65 8.00 6.33
CA ASP A 86 -16.68 6.71 7.00
C ASP A 86 -16.33 5.56 6.04
N ARG A 87 -16.69 5.72 4.77
CA ARG A 87 -16.44 4.73 3.73
C ARG A 87 -16.14 5.40 2.40
N ILE A 88 -15.12 4.91 1.71
CA ILE A 88 -14.78 5.31 0.33
C ILE A 88 -14.79 4.08 -0.56
N SER A 89 -15.43 4.19 -1.73
CA SER A 89 -15.36 3.19 -2.80
C SER A 89 -15.00 3.91 -4.10
N VAL A 90 -13.91 3.49 -4.69
CA VAL A 90 -13.42 4.02 -5.97
C VAL A 90 -13.70 2.97 -7.05
N PHE A 91 -14.17 3.41 -8.19
CA PHE A 91 -14.54 2.57 -9.32
C PHE A 91 -13.74 2.95 -10.57
N ASP A 92 -14.18 2.49 -11.73
CA ASP A 92 -13.45 2.64 -12.99
C ASP A 92 -13.25 4.11 -13.38
N PHE A 93 -12.01 4.59 -13.32
CA PHE A 93 -11.57 5.82 -13.95
C PHE A 93 -10.82 5.51 -15.25
N ASN A 94 -10.88 6.43 -16.21
CA ASN A 94 -9.98 6.40 -17.37
C ASN A 94 -8.59 6.86 -16.92
N THR A 95 -7.70 5.92 -16.60
CA THR A 95 -6.35 6.24 -16.11
C THR A 95 -5.31 6.22 -17.23
N SER A 96 -4.24 7.00 -17.04
CA SER A 96 -3.13 7.06 -17.97
C SER A 96 -2.44 5.69 -18.11
N SER A 97 -2.21 5.26 -19.34
CA SER A 97 -1.46 4.03 -19.64
C SER A 97 0.02 4.08 -19.22
N SER A 98 0.58 5.28 -19.07
CA SER A 98 1.94 5.48 -18.53
C SER A 98 2.01 5.40 -17.01
N GLY A 99 0.86 5.39 -16.34
CA GLY A 99 0.74 5.29 -14.90
C GLY A 99 0.21 6.56 -14.24
N VAL A 100 -0.04 6.47 -12.94
CA VAL A 100 -0.61 7.53 -12.11
C VAL A 100 0.22 7.81 -10.87
N VAL A 101 0.12 9.03 -10.36
CA VAL A 101 0.69 9.44 -9.07
C VAL A 101 -0.35 9.19 -7.98
N LEU A 102 0.05 8.50 -6.90
CA LEU A 102 -0.80 8.20 -5.73
C LEU A 102 -0.35 8.93 -4.46
N ASP A 103 0.56 9.89 -4.58
CA ASP A 103 1.14 10.59 -3.43
C ASP A 103 0.05 11.21 -2.53
N GLY A 104 0.07 10.92 -1.24
CA GLY A 104 -0.87 11.47 -0.26
C GLY A 104 -2.34 11.10 -0.48
N MET A 105 -2.64 10.09 -1.32
CA MET A 105 -4.02 9.82 -1.73
C MET A 105 -4.97 9.63 -0.54
N PHE A 106 -4.52 8.96 0.52
CA PHE A 106 -5.27 8.73 1.76
C PHE A 106 -4.58 9.38 2.96
N ALA A 107 -3.90 10.51 2.74
CA ALA A 107 -3.28 11.25 3.84
C ALA A 107 -4.35 11.87 4.73
N ASN A 108 -4.14 11.82 6.05
CA ASN A 108 -5.05 12.37 7.07
C ASN A 108 -6.53 11.93 6.90
N CYS A 109 -6.74 10.75 6.33
CA CYS A 109 -8.06 10.24 6.00
C CYS A 109 -8.48 9.22 7.08
N ALA A 110 -9.45 9.56 7.91
CA ALA A 110 -9.98 8.68 8.96
C ALA A 110 -11.00 7.67 8.39
N VAL A 111 -10.67 6.99 7.29
CA VAL A 111 -11.56 6.05 6.62
C VAL A 111 -11.45 4.67 7.24
N SER A 112 -12.57 4.12 7.68
CA SER A 112 -12.60 2.76 8.24
C SER A 112 -12.56 1.64 7.21
N ILE A 113 -13.03 1.89 5.97
CA ILE A 113 -13.04 0.88 4.91
C ILE A 113 -12.85 1.56 3.56
N VAL A 114 -11.84 1.13 2.83
CA VAL A 114 -11.60 1.54 1.45
C VAL A 114 -11.74 0.32 0.53
N ASN A 115 -12.74 0.33 -0.34
CA ASN A 115 -12.80 -0.62 -1.43
C ASN A 115 -11.96 -0.08 -2.61
N ILE A 116 -10.73 -0.57 -2.72
CA ILE A 116 -9.79 -0.18 -3.78
C ILE A 116 -9.66 -1.25 -4.87
N ASN A 117 -10.61 -2.18 -4.95
CA ASN A 117 -10.64 -3.19 -6.00
C ASN A 117 -10.51 -2.62 -7.45
N PRO A 118 -10.95 -1.37 -7.71
CA PRO A 118 -10.72 -0.71 -8.99
C PRO A 118 -9.26 -0.42 -9.33
N PHE A 119 -8.37 -0.44 -8.34
CA PHE A 119 -6.93 -0.24 -8.57
C PHE A 119 -6.19 -1.51 -8.97
N LYS A 120 -6.90 -2.62 -9.15
CA LYS A 120 -6.28 -3.86 -9.62
C LYS A 120 -5.55 -3.63 -10.94
N GLY A 121 -4.23 -3.79 -10.89
CA GLY A 121 -3.37 -3.57 -12.04
C GLY A 121 -3.21 -2.09 -12.42
N LEU A 122 -3.62 -1.14 -11.54
CA LEU A 122 -3.34 0.28 -11.76
C LEU A 122 -1.83 0.50 -11.73
N LYS A 123 -1.30 1.02 -12.83
CA LYS A 123 0.11 1.33 -12.96
C LYS A 123 0.47 2.57 -12.14
N VAL A 124 1.45 2.44 -11.25
CA VAL A 124 1.85 3.49 -10.30
C VAL A 124 3.19 4.10 -10.70
N LEU A 125 3.28 5.43 -10.65
CA LEU A 125 4.53 6.18 -10.84
C LEU A 125 5.22 6.51 -9.51
N THR A 126 4.44 6.98 -8.55
CA THR A 126 4.88 7.26 -7.18
C THR A 126 3.74 7.04 -6.20
N ALA A 127 4.07 6.63 -4.97
CA ALA A 127 3.10 6.46 -3.89
C ALA A 127 3.72 6.90 -2.54
N ASN A 128 4.13 8.17 -2.47
CA ASN A 128 4.70 8.74 -1.26
C ASN A 128 3.57 9.20 -0.32
N HIS A 129 3.72 9.01 1.00
CA HIS A 129 2.69 9.33 2.00
C HIS A 129 1.32 8.76 1.64
N PHE A 130 1.31 7.56 1.02
CA PHE A 130 0.10 7.00 0.40
C PHE A 130 -1.03 6.83 1.42
N VAL A 131 -0.70 6.29 2.60
CA VAL A 131 -1.60 6.19 3.74
C VAL A 131 -0.97 6.86 4.95
N TYR A 132 -1.65 7.85 5.48
CA TYR A 132 -1.27 8.53 6.71
C TYR A 132 -2.51 8.70 7.60
N GLY A 133 -2.43 8.25 8.87
CA GLY A 133 -3.57 8.26 9.78
C GLY A 133 -4.39 6.96 9.72
N ASN A 134 -5.58 6.96 10.32
CA ASN A 134 -6.40 5.78 10.59
C ASN A 134 -7.18 5.25 9.37
N SER A 135 -6.50 4.79 8.33
CA SER A 135 -7.15 4.23 7.15
C SER A 135 -6.98 2.71 7.09
N GLU A 136 -8.09 1.97 7.02
CA GLU A 136 -8.06 0.54 6.71
C GLU A 136 -8.14 0.35 5.19
N ILE A 137 -7.07 -0.13 4.57
CA ILE A 137 -7.03 -0.45 3.16
C ILE A 137 -6.95 -1.96 2.99
N GLU A 138 -7.93 -2.54 2.32
CA GLU A 138 -7.94 -3.96 1.99
C GLU A 138 -7.55 -4.19 0.51
N ASN A 139 -6.80 -5.27 0.24
CA ASN A 139 -6.53 -5.79 -1.10
C ASN A 139 -5.90 -4.80 -2.09
N LEU A 140 -4.78 -4.21 -1.71
CA LEU A 140 -4.00 -3.33 -2.57
C LEU A 140 -3.26 -4.13 -3.66
N ASP A 141 -3.82 -4.18 -4.89
CA ASP A 141 -3.25 -4.89 -6.04
C ASP A 141 -2.81 -3.89 -7.12
N LEU A 142 -1.69 -3.21 -6.85
CA LEU A 142 -1.12 -2.20 -7.73
C LEU A 142 -0.10 -2.81 -8.71
N ASP A 143 0.02 -2.23 -9.89
CA ASP A 143 1.15 -2.46 -10.80
C ASP A 143 2.27 -1.46 -10.47
N MET A 144 3.31 -1.94 -9.78
CA MET A 144 4.44 -1.14 -9.33
C MET A 144 5.59 -1.09 -10.34
N SER A 145 5.45 -1.69 -11.51
CA SER A 145 6.53 -1.83 -12.51
C SER A 145 7.12 -0.50 -13.03
N GLU A 146 6.37 0.59 -12.95
CA GLU A 146 6.82 1.94 -13.28
C GLU A 146 7.10 2.81 -12.04
N CYS A 147 6.91 2.27 -10.84
CA CYS A 147 7.05 3.03 -9.61
C CYS A 147 8.51 3.38 -9.33
N THR A 148 8.78 4.65 -9.04
CA THR A 148 10.13 5.15 -8.77
C THR A 148 10.36 5.53 -7.31
N SER A 149 9.29 5.72 -6.52
CA SER A 149 9.39 6.21 -5.14
C SER A 149 8.18 5.78 -4.30
N ILE A 150 8.47 5.26 -3.10
CA ILE A 150 7.48 4.88 -2.08
C ILE A 150 7.95 5.33 -0.68
N ASN A 151 8.11 6.64 -0.50
CA ASN A 151 8.52 7.19 0.79
C ASN A 151 7.32 7.35 1.72
N ASP A 152 7.49 7.06 3.01
CA ASP A 152 6.41 7.16 4.01
C ASP A 152 5.13 6.45 3.55
N PHE A 153 5.29 5.27 2.95
CA PHE A 153 4.18 4.61 2.26
C PHE A 153 2.99 4.39 3.19
N VAL A 154 3.28 3.99 4.43
CA VAL A 154 2.31 3.87 5.52
C VAL A 154 2.86 4.54 6.77
N THR A 155 2.16 5.53 7.27
CA THR A 155 2.59 6.32 8.44
C THR A 155 1.45 6.49 9.43
N ASP A 156 1.76 6.38 10.73
CA ASP A 156 0.90 6.69 11.88
C ASP A 156 -0.53 6.13 11.78
N ASN A 157 -0.64 4.87 11.44
CA ASN A 157 -1.92 4.21 11.32
C ASN A 157 -2.19 3.34 12.54
N ASP A 158 -3.32 3.54 13.22
CA ASP A 158 -3.68 2.79 14.44
C ASP A 158 -3.98 1.31 14.17
N THR A 159 -4.43 0.98 12.95
CA THR A 159 -4.73 -0.41 12.55
C THR A 159 -4.41 -0.64 11.07
N PRO A 160 -3.14 -0.64 10.70
CA PRO A 160 -2.79 -0.81 9.30
C PRO A 160 -3.02 -2.25 8.85
N ARG A 161 -3.98 -2.43 7.97
CA ARG A 161 -4.21 -3.67 7.23
C ARG A 161 -3.71 -3.55 5.81
N ILE A 162 -2.50 -3.01 5.65
CA ILE A 162 -1.91 -2.88 4.33
C ILE A 162 -1.21 -4.16 3.98
N TRP A 163 -1.68 -4.75 2.92
CA TRP A 163 -1.15 -5.97 2.37
C TRP A 163 -0.14 -5.62 1.27
N PHE A 164 1.16 -5.61 1.60
CA PHE A 164 2.18 -5.64 0.57
C PHE A 164 2.03 -6.91 -0.25
N ARG A 165 2.07 -6.77 -1.57
CA ARG A 165 2.05 -7.92 -2.45
C ARG A 165 3.47 -8.35 -2.75
N ASN A 166 3.76 -9.61 -2.48
CA ASN A 166 5.07 -10.20 -2.76
C ASN A 166 5.43 -10.20 -4.26
N ASN A 167 4.42 -10.13 -5.12
CA ASN A 167 4.58 -10.11 -6.57
C ASN A 167 4.68 -8.71 -7.19
N TRP A 168 4.81 -7.65 -6.41
CA TRP A 168 5.05 -6.32 -6.96
C TRP A 168 6.41 -6.26 -7.65
N ASP A 169 6.41 -5.81 -8.90
CA ASP A 169 7.66 -5.48 -9.60
C ASP A 169 8.18 -4.14 -9.10
N MET A 170 9.25 -4.18 -8.31
CA MET A 170 9.89 -3.02 -7.69
C MET A 170 11.18 -2.62 -8.40
N GLY A 171 11.46 -3.17 -9.59
CA GLY A 171 12.74 -3.00 -10.28
C GLY A 171 13.12 -1.56 -10.65
N LYS A 172 12.17 -0.63 -10.72
CA LYS A 172 12.41 0.80 -11.01
C LYS A 172 12.44 1.69 -9.77
N VAL A 173 12.12 1.15 -8.60
CA VAL A 173 12.10 1.94 -7.35
C VAL A 173 13.52 2.37 -6.98
N ARG A 174 13.70 3.68 -6.80
CA ARG A 174 14.99 4.31 -6.47
C ARG A 174 15.08 4.73 -5.02
N THR A 175 13.95 5.06 -4.41
CA THR A 175 13.91 5.51 -3.01
C THR A 175 12.79 4.84 -2.26
N ILE A 176 13.15 4.28 -1.10
CA ILE A 176 12.25 3.82 -0.06
C ILE A 176 12.75 4.49 1.22
N ASN A 177 12.10 5.55 1.62
CA ASN A 177 12.39 6.22 2.88
C ASN A 177 11.21 6.05 3.80
N ARG A 178 11.39 5.31 4.90
CA ARG A 178 10.34 4.93 5.84
C ARG A 178 9.19 4.18 5.15
N LEU A 179 9.48 2.96 4.70
CA LEU A 179 8.47 2.08 4.09
C LEU A 179 7.23 1.94 4.99
N LEU A 180 7.49 1.75 6.28
CA LEU A 180 6.53 1.69 7.36
C LEU A 180 6.99 2.63 8.47
N ASN A 181 6.14 3.48 8.96
CA ASN A 181 6.46 4.39 10.06
C ASN A 181 5.31 4.40 11.08
N TYR A 182 5.48 3.64 12.16
CA TYR A 182 4.51 3.51 13.24
C TYR A 182 5.09 4.06 14.52
N THR A 183 4.74 5.28 14.83
CA THR A 183 5.18 5.97 16.06
C THR A 183 4.17 5.86 17.19
N ASN A 184 2.95 5.37 16.89
CA ASN A 184 1.92 5.21 17.91
C ASN A 184 2.13 3.92 18.71
N SER A 185 2.23 4.07 20.04
CA SER A 185 2.45 2.99 20.99
C SER A 185 1.32 1.94 21.06
N GLN A 186 0.19 2.21 20.45
CA GLN A 186 -0.98 1.32 20.45
C GLN A 186 -1.25 0.65 19.09
N ALA A 187 -0.44 0.92 18.09
CA ALA A 187 -0.62 0.35 16.77
C ALA A 187 -0.54 -1.17 16.81
N VAL A 188 -1.55 -1.83 16.26
CA VAL A 188 -1.57 -3.27 16.04
C VAL A 188 -1.18 -3.52 14.59
N ILE A 189 0.05 -4.01 14.36
CA ILE A 189 0.49 -4.38 13.02
C ILE A 189 -0.28 -5.63 12.57
N SER A 190 -1.06 -5.48 11.51
CA SER A 190 -1.74 -6.60 10.85
C SER A 190 -1.51 -6.50 9.34
N PRO A 191 -0.97 -7.49 8.66
CA PRO A 191 -0.61 -8.82 9.17
C PRO A 191 0.68 -8.84 9.99
N THR A 192 0.84 -9.86 10.83
CA THR A 192 2.07 -10.10 11.60
C THR A 192 3.24 -10.58 10.73
N THR A 193 2.99 -10.89 9.47
CA THR A 193 3.99 -11.29 8.48
C THR A 193 3.94 -10.37 7.28
N ILE A 194 5.05 -9.73 6.97
CA ILE A 194 5.27 -8.99 5.72
C ILE A 194 6.17 -9.85 4.84
N ASP A 195 5.62 -10.38 3.76
CA ASP A 195 6.35 -11.16 2.78
C ASP A 195 6.59 -10.32 1.52
N ILE A 196 7.83 -9.86 1.37
CA ILE A 196 8.36 -9.11 0.25
C ILE A 196 9.60 -9.79 -0.34
N SER A 197 9.67 -11.11 -0.19
CA SER A 197 10.84 -11.90 -0.57
C SER A 197 11.08 -11.93 -2.09
N ASN A 198 10.07 -11.67 -2.91
CA ASN A 198 10.22 -11.58 -4.36
C ASN A 198 10.47 -10.17 -4.90
N TRP A 199 10.53 -9.16 -4.02
CA TRP A 199 10.86 -7.82 -4.48
C TRP A 199 12.28 -7.75 -5.03
N ASN A 200 12.40 -7.22 -6.25
CA ASN A 200 13.67 -6.89 -6.87
C ASN A 200 13.93 -5.39 -6.73
N LEU A 201 14.90 -5.01 -5.90
CA LEU A 201 15.25 -3.63 -5.63
C LEU A 201 16.57 -3.21 -6.32
N SER A 202 16.88 -3.77 -7.49
CA SER A 202 18.15 -3.55 -8.20
C SER A 202 18.44 -2.08 -8.53
N SER A 203 17.42 -1.23 -8.70
CA SER A 203 17.59 0.21 -8.97
C SER A 203 17.63 1.08 -7.72
N LEU A 204 17.46 0.51 -6.53
CA LEU A 204 17.33 1.24 -5.28
C LEU A 204 18.63 1.99 -4.94
N ARG A 205 18.51 3.21 -4.47
CA ARG A 205 19.63 4.08 -4.04
C ARG A 205 19.60 4.40 -2.56
N GLN A 206 18.40 4.37 -1.98
CA GLN A 206 18.18 4.66 -0.57
C GLN A 206 17.12 3.75 -0.01
N PHE A 207 17.40 3.16 1.16
CA PHE A 207 16.44 2.35 1.91
C PHE A 207 16.43 2.73 3.38
N THR A 208 15.24 2.97 3.90
CA THR A 208 14.96 3.05 5.34
C THR A 208 13.64 2.34 5.61
N MET A 209 13.61 1.41 6.57
CA MET A 209 12.36 0.75 6.96
C MET A 209 11.41 1.73 7.64
N GLY A 210 11.93 2.64 8.44
CA GLY A 210 11.19 3.59 9.27
C GLY A 210 11.06 3.12 10.71
N ASP A 211 10.42 3.95 11.54
CA ASP A 211 10.28 3.69 12.96
C ASP A 211 9.09 2.76 13.22
N LEU A 212 9.40 1.56 13.72
CA LEU A 212 8.41 0.59 14.18
C LEU A 212 8.47 0.54 15.70
N TYR A 213 7.76 1.48 16.32
CA TYR A 213 7.72 1.64 17.77
C TYR A 213 6.37 1.16 18.32
N CYS A 214 6.38 0.03 18.99
CA CYS A 214 5.24 -0.52 19.71
C CYS A 214 5.59 -0.75 21.16
N THR A 215 4.87 -0.11 22.07
CA THR A 215 5.09 -0.25 23.52
C THR A 215 4.40 -1.46 24.13
N ASN A 216 3.55 -2.18 23.40
CA ASN A 216 2.84 -3.32 23.94
C ASN A 216 3.75 -4.55 23.98
N LEU A 217 4.50 -4.67 25.07
CA LEU A 217 5.65 -5.55 25.28
C LEU A 217 5.40 -7.05 25.26
N ASN A 218 4.19 -7.51 24.98
CA ASN A 218 3.82 -8.92 25.17
C ASN A 218 3.67 -9.71 23.85
N GLN A 219 4.01 -9.15 22.70
CA GLN A 219 3.84 -9.84 21.42
C GLN A 219 5.05 -9.66 20.51
N ASP A 220 5.57 -10.78 20.02
CA ASP A 220 6.47 -10.85 18.86
C ASP A 220 5.67 -10.49 17.61
N TRP A 221 5.86 -9.31 17.05
CA TRP A 221 4.86 -8.70 16.20
C TRP A 221 5.06 -8.95 14.72
N LEU A 222 6.31 -8.85 14.23
CA LEU A 222 6.56 -8.77 12.82
C LEU A 222 7.55 -9.85 12.37
N THR A 223 7.10 -10.70 11.48
CA THR A 223 7.97 -11.55 10.67
C THR A 223 8.20 -10.86 9.34
N LEU A 224 9.45 -10.46 9.07
CA LEU A 224 9.87 -9.94 7.78
C LEU A 224 10.44 -11.08 6.94
N LYS A 225 9.85 -11.35 5.78
CA LYS A 225 10.41 -12.25 4.78
C LYS A 225 11.02 -11.44 3.66
N LEU A 226 12.34 -11.28 3.71
CA LEU A 226 13.15 -10.58 2.74
C LEU A 226 13.87 -11.60 1.88
N GLY A 227 13.85 -11.47 0.58
CA GLY A 227 14.61 -12.33 -0.33
C GLY A 227 15.95 -11.72 -0.70
N THR A 228 16.81 -12.51 -1.34
CA THR A 228 18.12 -12.01 -1.82
C THR A 228 17.96 -10.86 -2.84
N GLY A 229 16.89 -10.87 -3.65
CA GLY A 229 16.56 -9.78 -4.59
C GLY A 229 16.24 -8.45 -3.90
N PHE A 230 15.78 -8.49 -2.66
CA PHE A 230 15.56 -7.29 -1.85
C PHE A 230 16.86 -6.49 -1.66
N PHE A 231 17.98 -7.17 -1.46
CA PHE A 231 19.31 -6.58 -1.24
C PHE A 231 20.16 -6.47 -2.52
N SER A 232 19.57 -6.60 -3.69
CA SER A 232 20.29 -6.74 -4.98
C SER A 232 20.89 -5.44 -5.53
N SER A 233 20.50 -4.26 -5.02
CA SER A 233 20.96 -2.99 -5.58
C SER A 233 22.46 -2.77 -5.41
N ASP A 234 23.13 -2.44 -6.52
CA ASP A 234 24.54 -1.98 -6.51
C ASP A 234 24.68 -0.51 -6.10
N TYR A 235 23.59 0.24 -6.06
CA TYR A 235 23.57 1.67 -5.75
C TYR A 235 23.23 1.96 -4.29
N CYS A 236 22.60 1.03 -3.57
CA CYS A 236 22.26 1.17 -2.17
C CYS A 236 23.32 0.49 -1.31
N ASN A 237 24.14 1.30 -0.66
CA ASN A 237 25.22 0.79 0.21
C ASN A 237 24.82 0.76 1.69
N ARG A 238 23.68 1.35 2.05
CA ARG A 238 23.16 1.41 3.42
C ARG A 238 21.71 0.97 3.47
N TRP A 239 21.47 -0.11 4.18
CA TRP A 239 20.15 -0.68 4.40
C TRP A 239 19.74 -0.42 5.86
N ASP A 240 18.88 0.56 6.07
CA ASP A 240 18.60 1.11 7.38
C ASP A 240 17.32 0.51 7.99
N PHE A 241 17.51 -0.28 9.04
CA PHE A 241 16.49 -0.86 9.89
C PHE A 241 16.59 -0.34 11.33
N SER A 242 17.28 0.78 11.54
CA SER A 242 17.55 1.32 12.90
C SER A 242 16.28 1.67 13.68
N GLY A 243 15.18 1.97 12.96
CA GLY A 243 13.89 2.21 13.59
C GLY A 243 13.15 0.93 14.04
N VAL A 244 13.62 -0.27 13.67
CA VAL A 244 12.96 -1.53 14.03
C VAL A 244 13.52 -2.07 15.33
N ARG A 245 12.71 -2.08 16.39
CA ARG A 245 13.11 -2.54 17.74
C ARG A 245 13.17 -4.06 17.83
N ALA A 246 14.04 -4.58 18.73
CA ALA A 246 14.26 -6.01 18.94
C ALA A 246 12.99 -6.81 19.23
N HIS A 247 12.11 -6.25 20.07
CA HIS A 247 10.84 -6.89 20.42
C HIS A 247 9.79 -6.86 19.29
N VAL A 248 10.05 -6.09 18.21
CA VAL A 248 9.16 -5.99 17.05
C VAL A 248 9.56 -6.96 15.95
N TRP A 249 10.85 -7.20 15.76
CA TRP A 249 11.36 -8.06 14.68
C TRP A 249 11.54 -9.51 15.13
N LYS A 250 10.50 -10.30 15.02
CA LYS A 250 10.47 -11.69 15.51
C LYS A 250 11.55 -12.59 14.94
N ASN A 251 11.84 -12.46 13.65
CA ASN A 251 12.77 -13.35 12.94
C ASN A 251 14.07 -12.66 12.54
N ILE A 252 14.58 -11.73 13.34
CA ILE A 252 15.85 -11.03 13.05
C ILE A 252 17.02 -12.01 12.87
N GLY A 253 17.00 -13.14 13.58
CA GLY A 253 18.01 -14.19 13.44
C GLY A 253 18.13 -14.79 12.04
N ASP A 254 17.05 -14.71 11.23
CA ASP A 254 17.05 -15.19 9.85
C ASP A 254 17.77 -14.23 8.89
N LEU A 255 18.15 -13.03 9.34
CA LEU A 255 18.81 -12.02 8.50
C LEU A 255 20.06 -12.59 7.81
N ALA A 256 20.83 -13.42 8.52
CA ALA A 256 22.00 -14.08 7.97
C ALA A 256 21.67 -14.95 6.73
N THR A 257 20.49 -15.56 6.68
CA THR A 257 20.04 -16.38 5.54
C THR A 257 19.47 -15.55 4.41
N MET A 258 18.85 -14.40 4.72
CA MET A 258 18.21 -13.49 3.76
C MET A 258 19.24 -12.69 2.96
N LEU A 259 20.39 -12.36 3.56
CA LEU A 259 21.44 -11.56 2.92
C LEU A 259 22.20 -12.34 1.85
N PRO A 260 22.43 -11.79 0.64
CA PRO A 260 23.32 -12.38 -0.34
C PRO A 260 24.79 -12.19 0.06
N THR A 261 25.68 -13.01 -0.49
CA THR A 261 27.12 -12.71 -0.44
C THR A 261 27.42 -11.54 -1.38
N ILE A 262 28.19 -10.57 -0.91
CA ILE A 262 28.50 -9.34 -1.65
C ILE A 262 30.02 -9.18 -1.82
N THR A 263 30.41 -8.52 -2.92
CA THR A 263 31.82 -8.17 -3.22
C THR A 263 32.12 -6.70 -2.96
N THR A 264 31.09 -5.85 -2.94
CA THR A 264 31.20 -4.42 -2.62
C THR A 264 30.66 -4.21 -1.22
N ALA A 265 31.39 -3.50 -0.39
CA ALA A 265 31.02 -3.26 1.00
C ALA A 265 29.65 -2.57 1.10
N LYS A 266 28.75 -3.19 1.86
CA LYS A 266 27.42 -2.66 2.21
C LYS A 266 27.19 -2.75 3.70
N THR A 267 26.33 -1.88 4.21
CA THR A 267 26.04 -1.79 5.64
C THR A 267 24.57 -2.09 5.92
N ILE A 268 24.33 -2.97 6.86
CA ILE A 268 23.04 -3.08 7.55
C ILE A 268 23.11 -2.24 8.82
N VAL A 269 22.18 -1.32 8.98
CA VAL A 269 22.05 -0.53 10.19
C VAL A 269 20.92 -1.08 11.02
N LEU A 270 21.19 -1.49 12.25
CA LEU A 270 20.23 -2.03 13.18
C LEU A 270 20.06 -1.09 14.37
N ASN A 271 18.95 -1.18 15.05
CA ASN A 271 18.84 -0.60 16.39
C ASN A 271 19.82 -1.31 17.34
N ALA A 272 20.35 -0.60 18.32
CA ALA A 272 21.34 -1.18 19.24
C ALA A 272 20.80 -2.40 20.01
N ASP A 273 19.54 -2.34 20.47
CA ASP A 273 18.89 -3.47 21.14
C ASP A 273 18.64 -4.65 20.18
N THR A 274 18.27 -4.37 18.93
CA THR A 274 18.09 -5.39 17.87
C THR A 274 19.41 -6.10 17.54
N GLN A 275 20.51 -5.35 17.47
CA GLN A 275 21.83 -5.93 17.22
C GLN A 275 22.25 -6.89 18.34
N THR A 276 21.94 -6.59 19.61
CA THR A 276 22.29 -7.44 20.74
C THR A 276 21.53 -8.76 20.79
N THR A 277 20.45 -8.91 20.04
CA THR A 277 19.72 -10.19 19.94
C THR A 277 20.35 -11.19 18.95
N LEU A 278 21.25 -10.73 18.08
CA LEU A 278 22.00 -11.62 17.20
C LEU A 278 23.00 -12.46 17.99
N THR A 279 22.99 -13.77 17.78
CA THR A 279 24.05 -14.63 18.31
C THR A 279 25.38 -14.34 17.61
N SER A 280 26.51 -14.73 18.24
CA SER A 280 27.82 -14.61 17.62
C SER A 280 27.90 -15.34 16.28
N GLU A 281 27.24 -16.50 16.15
CA GLU A 281 27.19 -17.27 14.90
C GLU A 281 26.43 -16.50 13.81
N GLN A 282 25.28 -15.90 14.11
CA GLN A 282 24.51 -15.10 13.18
C GLN A 282 25.29 -13.86 12.75
N TYR A 283 25.90 -13.15 13.69
CA TYR A 283 26.75 -11.99 13.41
C TYR A 283 27.89 -12.36 12.47
N ASN A 284 28.63 -13.44 12.79
CA ASN A 284 29.74 -13.93 11.97
C ASN A 284 29.28 -14.39 10.58
N ALA A 285 28.12 -15.02 10.47
CA ALA A 285 27.56 -15.44 9.19
C ALA A 285 27.21 -14.23 8.29
N ILE A 286 26.70 -13.12 8.85
CA ILE A 286 26.45 -11.87 8.13
C ILE A 286 27.75 -11.25 7.63
N THR A 287 28.74 -11.12 8.51
CA THR A 287 30.03 -10.50 8.17
C THR A 287 30.86 -11.34 7.19
N ALA A 288 30.78 -12.68 7.28
CA ALA A 288 31.41 -13.59 6.32
C ALA A 288 30.83 -13.43 4.88
N LYS A 289 29.62 -12.90 4.72
CA LYS A 289 29.04 -12.56 3.42
C LYS A 289 29.46 -11.18 2.90
N GLY A 290 30.34 -10.47 3.59
CA GLY A 290 30.89 -9.16 3.22
C GLY A 290 30.10 -7.97 3.77
N TRP A 291 29.05 -8.18 4.57
CA TRP A 291 28.24 -7.12 5.14
C TRP A 291 28.87 -6.55 6.42
N THR A 292 28.74 -5.24 6.58
CA THR A 292 29.04 -4.57 7.86
C THR A 292 27.74 -4.35 8.63
N ILE A 293 27.75 -4.66 9.93
CA ILE A 293 26.65 -4.32 10.82
C ILE A 293 27.05 -3.07 11.61
N SER A 294 26.21 -2.06 11.59
CA SER A 294 26.35 -0.87 12.43
C SER A 294 25.07 -0.64 13.24
N ASN A 295 25.20 0.03 14.37
CA ASN A 295 24.09 0.58 15.12
C ASN A 295 23.94 2.07 14.85
N SER A 296 22.71 2.57 15.00
CA SER A 296 22.42 4.01 14.91
C SER A 296 22.78 4.72 16.19
#